data_41c47ad5fde67615b224c676f0d2b602
#
_entry.id   41c47ad5fde67615b224c676f0d2b602
#
_cell.length_a   1.000
_cell.length_b   1.000
_cell.length_c   1.000
_cell.angle_alpha   90.00
_cell.angle_beta   90.00
_cell.angle_gamma   90.00
#
_symmetry.space_group_name_H-M   'P 1'
#
loop_
_entity.id
_entity.type
_entity.pdbx_description
1 polymer ?
#
loop_
_entity_poly.entity_id
_entity_poly.type
_entity_poly.pdbx_seq_one_letter_code
_entity_poly.pdbx_strand_id
1 'polypeptide(L)'
;MSSTSSHPIPGWAAVVADSLGPGPHVVVTGISPSGNIHVGNLREVLVGEAVVNALKAKGEAVRFVFHADTIDPLRKIAPGVPKDYERYLGHSLSRVPDMEGCHDSYAEHFLGPFEEALRRMEVEVEVLRSHELYESGFYAEVTREALEHTGELREIL
;
A
#
# COMPACT_ATOMS: atom_id res chain seq x y z
N MET A 1 9.21 -24.99 0.87
CA MET A 1 8.92 -25.07 2.31
C MET A 1 8.11 -23.84 2.64
N SER A 2 6.82 -23.99 2.92
CA SER A 2 5.92 -22.87 3.23
C SER A 2 6.30 -22.34 4.60
N SER A 3 6.82 -21.10 4.69
CA SER A 3 7.03 -20.45 5.98
C SER A 3 5.65 -20.18 6.58
N THR A 4 5.29 -20.90 7.63
CA THR A 4 4.14 -20.54 8.44
C THR A 4 4.53 -19.27 9.19
N SER A 5 3.81 -18.17 8.96
CA SER A 5 3.97 -16.93 9.73
C SER A 5 3.98 -17.20 11.22
N SER A 6 4.86 -16.51 11.95
CA SER A 6 4.99 -16.59 13.41
C SER A 6 3.80 -15.97 14.16
N HIS A 7 2.93 -15.25 13.46
CA HIS A 7 1.82 -14.50 14.06
C HIS A 7 0.56 -15.36 14.21
N PRO A 8 -0.14 -15.27 15.38
CA PRO A 8 -1.38 -16.01 15.59
C PRO A 8 -2.48 -15.51 14.67
N ILE A 9 -3.33 -16.42 14.16
CA ILE A 9 -4.48 -16.09 13.33
C ILE A 9 -5.66 -15.70 14.22
N PRO A 10 -6.12 -14.44 14.21
CA PRO A 10 -7.30 -14.03 14.95
C PRO A 10 -8.57 -14.72 14.43
N GLY A 11 -9.52 -15.04 15.30
CA GLY A 11 -10.75 -15.71 14.90
C GLY A 11 -11.55 -14.99 13.81
N TRP A 12 -11.59 -13.66 13.81
CA TRP A 12 -12.25 -12.87 12.78
C TRP A 12 -11.61 -13.06 11.38
N ALA A 13 -10.28 -13.22 11.32
CA ALA A 13 -9.57 -13.45 10.05
C ALA A 13 -9.91 -14.83 9.46
N ALA A 14 -10.09 -15.83 10.31
CA ALA A 14 -10.57 -17.13 9.88
C ALA A 14 -11.99 -17.04 9.30
N VAL A 15 -12.89 -16.27 9.95
CA VAL A 15 -14.26 -16.05 9.44
C VAL A 15 -14.23 -15.37 8.06
N VAL A 16 -13.37 -14.36 7.87
CA VAL A 16 -13.19 -13.71 6.56
C VAL A 16 -12.72 -14.74 5.53
N ALA A 17 -11.66 -15.49 5.85
CA ALA A 17 -11.13 -16.51 4.94
C ALA A 17 -12.16 -17.61 4.61
N ASP A 18 -13.05 -17.95 5.53
CA ASP A 18 -14.12 -18.94 5.32
C ASP A 18 -15.25 -18.40 4.43
N SER A 19 -15.45 -17.09 4.40
CA SER A 19 -16.45 -16.44 3.55
C SER A 19 -16.03 -16.29 2.08
N LEU A 20 -14.73 -16.45 1.80
CA LEU A 20 -14.18 -16.37 0.45
C LEU A 20 -14.26 -17.74 -0.24
N GLY A 21 -14.56 -17.73 -1.53
CA GLY A 21 -14.50 -18.94 -2.37
C GLY A 21 -13.05 -19.43 -2.54
N PRO A 22 -12.82 -20.49 -3.35
CA PRO A 22 -11.47 -20.96 -3.64
C PRO A 22 -10.65 -19.91 -4.39
N GLY A 23 -9.32 -19.85 -4.09
CA GLY A 23 -8.37 -18.89 -4.68
C GLY A 23 -8.04 -19.15 -6.16
N PRO A 24 -7.08 -18.42 -6.71
CA PRO A 24 -6.10 -17.59 -6.00
C PRO A 24 -6.65 -16.27 -5.47
N HIS A 25 -6.09 -15.78 -4.36
CA HIS A 25 -6.50 -14.53 -3.72
C HIS A 25 -5.41 -13.46 -3.80
N VAL A 26 -5.83 -12.20 -3.87
CA VAL A 26 -4.95 -11.04 -3.70
C VAL A 26 -5.49 -10.22 -2.54
N VAL A 27 -4.69 -10.06 -1.49
CA VAL A 27 -5.00 -9.17 -0.37
C VAL A 27 -4.20 -7.89 -0.57
N VAL A 28 -4.90 -6.76 -0.61
CA VAL A 28 -4.27 -5.45 -0.85
C VAL A 28 -4.53 -4.54 0.34
N THR A 29 -3.47 -3.90 0.81
CA THR A 29 -3.51 -2.80 1.78
C THR A 29 -2.71 -1.64 1.22
N GLY A 30 -2.86 -0.43 1.77
CA GLY A 30 -2.05 0.68 1.27
C GLY A 30 -2.22 1.95 2.09
N ILE A 31 -1.26 2.84 1.94
CA ILE A 31 -1.27 4.17 2.53
C ILE A 31 -0.55 5.18 1.63
N SER A 32 -0.87 6.48 1.82
CA SER A 32 -0.09 7.58 1.26
C SER A 32 1.06 7.94 2.22
N PRO A 33 2.34 7.87 1.79
CA PRO A 33 3.49 8.19 2.63
C PRO A 33 3.70 9.72 2.74
N SER A 34 2.70 10.41 3.26
CA SER A 34 2.67 11.88 3.36
C SER A 34 3.26 12.44 4.63
N GLY A 35 3.85 11.61 5.48
CA GLY A 35 4.49 11.94 6.75
C GLY A 35 4.87 10.67 7.51
N ASN A 36 5.32 10.83 8.76
CA ASN A 36 5.72 9.70 9.59
C ASN A 36 4.63 8.64 9.67
N ILE A 37 4.97 7.43 9.24
CA ILE A 37 4.10 6.27 9.35
C ILE A 37 4.15 5.76 10.79
N HIS A 38 3.00 5.68 11.41
CA HIS A 38 2.85 5.30 12.83
C HIS A 38 2.04 4.01 13.00
N VAL A 39 1.90 3.54 14.23
CA VAL A 39 1.20 2.28 14.56
C VAL A 39 -0.24 2.22 14.02
N GLY A 40 -0.93 3.37 13.90
CA GLY A 40 -2.25 3.42 13.30
C GLY A 40 -2.27 3.03 11.81
N ASN A 41 -1.24 3.40 11.07
CA ASN A 41 -1.06 3.00 9.67
C ASN A 41 -0.60 1.54 9.57
N LEU A 42 0.30 1.11 10.47
CA LEU A 42 0.76 -0.28 10.54
C LEU A 42 -0.41 -1.27 10.69
N ARG A 43 -1.47 -0.87 11.41
CA ARG A 43 -2.68 -1.69 11.57
C ARG A 43 -3.27 -2.14 10.23
N GLU A 44 -3.23 -1.31 9.18
CA GLU A 44 -3.72 -1.67 7.84
C GLU A 44 -3.01 -2.93 7.33
N VAL A 45 -1.69 -2.97 7.44
CA VAL A 45 -0.88 -4.11 6.99
C VAL A 45 -1.12 -5.34 7.86
N LEU A 46 -1.15 -5.18 9.20
CA LEU A 46 -1.36 -6.30 10.12
C LEU A 46 -2.74 -6.95 9.97
N VAL A 47 -3.77 -6.16 9.66
CA VAL A 47 -5.11 -6.68 9.34
C VAL A 47 -5.07 -7.50 8.05
N GLY A 48 -4.42 -6.99 7.01
CA GLY A 48 -4.23 -7.72 5.76
C GLY A 48 -3.44 -9.02 5.97
N GLU A 49 -2.34 -8.96 6.72
CA GLU A 49 -1.52 -10.13 7.05
C GLU A 49 -2.31 -11.22 7.78
N ALA A 50 -3.15 -10.84 8.74
CA ALA A 50 -3.98 -11.80 9.46
C ALA A 50 -4.91 -12.59 8.52
N VAL A 51 -5.49 -11.92 7.52
CA VAL A 51 -6.32 -12.57 6.48
C VAL A 51 -5.46 -13.46 5.57
N VAL A 52 -4.28 -12.98 5.15
CA VAL A 52 -3.32 -13.76 4.37
C VAL A 52 -2.94 -15.05 5.09
N ASN A 53 -2.62 -14.96 6.38
CA ASN A 53 -2.26 -16.12 7.19
C ASN A 53 -3.43 -17.11 7.34
N ALA A 54 -4.66 -16.62 7.50
CA ALA A 54 -5.84 -17.47 7.55
C ALA A 54 -6.08 -18.20 6.22
N LEU A 55 -5.92 -17.53 5.08
CA LEU A 55 -6.04 -18.13 3.75
C LEU A 55 -4.91 -19.15 3.49
N LYS A 56 -3.66 -18.80 3.82
CA LYS A 56 -2.52 -19.75 3.72
C LYS A 56 -2.73 -20.99 4.58
N ALA A 57 -3.30 -20.85 5.77
CA ALA A 57 -3.61 -21.98 6.65
C ALA A 57 -4.68 -22.93 6.07
N LYS A 58 -5.56 -22.42 5.19
CA LYS A 58 -6.52 -23.23 4.41
C LYS A 58 -5.90 -23.87 3.17
N GLY A 59 -4.64 -23.58 2.86
CA GLY A 59 -3.95 -24.08 1.68
C GLY A 59 -4.21 -23.26 0.41
N GLU A 60 -4.79 -22.08 0.54
CA GLU A 60 -5.08 -21.20 -0.59
C GLU A 60 -3.80 -20.48 -1.09
N ALA A 61 -3.73 -20.27 -2.39
CA ALA A 61 -2.69 -19.42 -3.00
C ALA A 61 -3.04 -17.95 -2.77
N VAL A 62 -2.14 -17.21 -2.10
CA VAL A 62 -2.37 -15.81 -1.71
C VAL A 62 -1.18 -14.95 -2.08
N ARG A 63 -1.45 -13.83 -2.73
CA ARG A 63 -0.50 -12.73 -2.94
C ARG A 63 -0.87 -11.60 -1.97
N PHE A 64 0.09 -11.11 -1.20
CA PHE A 64 -0.11 -9.97 -0.30
C PHE A 64 0.59 -8.74 -0.85
N VAL A 65 -0.14 -7.67 -1.06
CA VAL A 65 0.33 -6.42 -1.68
C VAL A 65 0.10 -5.26 -0.73
N PHE A 66 1.14 -4.46 -0.53
CA PHE A 66 1.05 -3.13 0.07
C PHE A 66 1.24 -2.09 -1.03
N HIS A 67 0.17 -1.34 -1.32
CA HIS A 67 0.18 -0.30 -2.33
C HIS A 67 0.53 1.04 -1.69
N ALA A 68 1.72 1.54 -1.94
CA ALA A 68 2.16 2.85 -1.48
C ALA A 68 1.68 3.92 -2.46
N ASP A 69 0.79 4.81 -2.02
CA ASP A 69 0.21 5.89 -2.84
C ASP A 69 1.19 7.06 -3.01
N THR A 70 2.33 6.75 -3.63
CA THR A 70 3.44 7.69 -3.84
C THR A 70 3.15 8.79 -4.86
N ILE A 71 2.12 8.60 -5.70
CA ILE A 71 1.66 9.61 -6.66
C ILE A 71 0.71 10.64 -6.03
N ASP A 72 0.17 10.35 -4.85
CA ASP A 72 -0.70 11.27 -4.13
C ASP A 72 -0.05 12.65 -3.98
N PRO A 73 -0.85 13.74 -4.04
CA PRO A 73 -0.32 15.08 -3.85
C PRO A 73 0.04 15.35 -2.38
N LEU A 74 1.12 16.07 -2.14
CA LEU A 74 1.42 16.65 -0.84
C LEU A 74 0.33 17.67 -0.48
N ARG A 75 -0.57 17.32 0.45
CA ARG A 75 -1.75 18.13 0.81
C ARG A 75 -1.49 19.07 1.98
N LYS A 76 -0.54 18.72 2.82
CA LYS A 76 -0.16 19.49 4.02
C LYS A 76 1.27 19.14 4.44
N ILE A 77 1.91 20.05 5.13
CA ILE A 77 3.24 19.82 5.69
C ILE A 77 3.11 18.99 6.98
N ALA A 78 3.78 17.85 7.00
CA ALA A 78 3.80 16.97 8.16
C ALA A 78 4.64 17.58 9.30
N PRO A 79 4.37 17.23 10.56
CA PRO A 79 5.23 17.62 11.67
C PRO A 79 6.68 17.16 11.44
N GLY A 80 7.63 18.06 11.68
CA GLY A 80 9.07 17.80 11.45
C GLY A 80 9.57 18.15 10.06
N VAL A 81 8.69 18.34 9.09
CA VAL A 81 9.07 18.78 7.73
C VAL A 81 9.30 20.30 7.72
N PRO A 82 10.37 20.80 7.07
CA PRO A 82 10.65 22.23 6.95
C PRO A 82 9.50 23.01 6.30
N LYS A 83 9.19 24.21 6.82
CA LYS A 83 8.08 25.04 6.32
C LYS A 83 8.21 25.45 4.85
N ASP A 84 9.41 25.58 4.35
CA ASP A 84 9.66 25.93 2.95
C ASP A 84 9.20 24.86 1.97
N TYR A 85 8.84 23.66 2.48
CA TYR A 85 8.17 22.60 1.69
C TYR A 85 6.73 22.98 1.29
N GLU A 86 6.14 24.05 1.84
CA GLU A 86 4.86 24.59 1.36
C GLU A 86 4.87 24.88 -0.15
N ARG A 87 6.02 25.17 -0.74
CA ARG A 87 6.20 25.34 -2.19
C ARG A 87 5.90 24.08 -3.01
N TYR A 88 5.89 22.91 -2.38
CA TYR A 88 5.60 21.64 -3.02
C TYR A 88 4.16 21.15 -2.80
N LEU A 89 3.31 21.94 -2.15
CA LEU A 89 1.90 21.58 -2.01
C LEU A 89 1.26 21.35 -3.38
N GLY A 90 0.55 20.23 -3.52
CA GLY A 90 -0.05 19.80 -4.78
C GLY A 90 0.87 18.97 -5.68
N HIS A 91 2.17 18.89 -5.38
CA HIS A 91 3.07 18.00 -6.11
C HIS A 91 2.94 16.55 -5.63
N SER A 92 3.13 15.60 -6.53
CA SER A 92 3.21 14.17 -6.20
C SER A 92 4.32 13.91 -5.17
N LEU A 93 4.03 13.10 -4.15
CA LEU A 93 4.97 12.74 -3.08
C LEU A 93 6.27 12.14 -3.62
N SER A 94 6.19 11.35 -4.71
CA SER A 94 7.36 10.77 -5.39
C SER A 94 8.24 11.81 -6.10
N ARG A 95 7.71 13.03 -6.36
CA ARG A 95 8.44 14.12 -7.04
C ARG A 95 8.86 15.25 -6.11
N VAL A 96 8.44 15.20 -4.86
CA VAL A 96 8.92 16.11 -3.82
C VAL A 96 10.30 15.64 -3.37
N PRO A 97 11.33 16.50 -3.35
CA PRO A 97 12.65 16.11 -2.86
C PRO A 97 12.61 15.60 -1.41
N ASP A 98 13.48 14.66 -1.07
CA ASP A 98 13.71 14.28 0.31
C ASP A 98 14.32 15.46 1.10
N MET A 99 13.80 15.73 2.28
CA MET A 99 14.21 16.87 3.10
C MET A 99 15.59 16.72 3.73
N GLU A 100 16.06 15.48 3.88
CA GLU A 100 17.36 15.15 4.45
C GLU A 100 18.36 14.66 3.41
N GLY A 101 17.90 14.41 2.17
CA GLY A 101 18.72 13.90 1.08
C GLY A 101 19.23 12.47 1.27
N CYS A 102 18.56 11.69 2.11
CA CYS A 102 18.92 10.30 2.40
C CYS A 102 18.19 9.27 1.52
N HIS A 103 17.12 9.71 0.83
CA HIS A 103 16.33 8.90 -0.10
C HIS A 103 16.04 9.67 -1.39
N ASP A 104 15.52 8.99 -2.40
CA ASP A 104 15.27 9.57 -3.72
C ASP A 104 14.13 10.59 -3.73
N SER A 105 13.19 10.48 -2.79
CA SER A 105 12.04 11.38 -2.69
C SER A 105 11.49 11.49 -1.26
N TYR A 106 10.61 12.45 -1.06
CA TYR A 106 9.82 12.61 0.15
C TYR A 106 9.03 11.33 0.49
N ALA A 107 8.44 10.69 -0.51
CA ALA A 107 7.72 9.43 -0.30
C ALA A 107 8.63 8.34 0.23
N GLU A 108 9.82 8.15 -0.36
CA GLU A 108 10.77 7.13 0.04
C GLU A 108 11.36 7.40 1.44
N HIS A 109 11.50 8.68 1.81
CA HIS A 109 11.94 9.06 3.17
C HIS A 109 11.04 8.46 4.25
N PHE A 110 9.72 8.46 4.05
CA PHE A 110 8.77 7.90 5.02
C PHE A 110 8.50 6.40 4.82
N LEU A 111 8.65 5.89 3.58
CA LEU A 111 8.47 4.46 3.29
C LEU A 111 9.64 3.60 3.78
N GLY A 112 10.87 4.05 3.59
CA GLY A 112 12.06 3.26 3.96
C GLY A 112 12.03 2.74 5.39
N PRO A 113 11.86 3.59 6.42
CA PRO A 113 11.73 3.14 7.81
C PRO A 113 10.55 2.20 8.06
N PHE A 114 9.46 2.39 7.31
CA PHE A 114 8.28 1.54 7.42
C PHE A 114 8.52 0.14 6.84
N GLU A 115 9.12 0.04 5.67
CA GLU A 115 9.52 -1.24 5.07
C GLU A 115 10.50 -2.00 5.98
N GLU A 116 11.46 -1.28 6.57
CA GLU A 116 12.37 -1.88 7.56
C GLU A 116 11.62 -2.41 8.80
N ALA A 117 10.61 -1.68 9.28
CA ALA A 117 9.78 -2.12 10.39
C ALA A 117 9.00 -3.40 10.02
N LEU A 118 8.39 -3.47 8.84
CA LEU A 118 7.70 -4.65 8.34
C LEU A 118 8.64 -5.85 8.25
N ARG A 119 9.84 -5.65 7.71
CA ARG A 119 10.85 -6.69 7.62
C ARG A 119 11.28 -7.22 9.01
N ARG A 120 11.46 -6.33 9.98
CA ARG A 120 11.80 -6.71 11.37
C ARG A 120 10.67 -7.45 12.09
N MET A 121 9.43 -7.21 11.67
CA MET A 121 8.23 -7.90 12.16
C MET A 121 7.95 -9.20 11.39
N GLU A 122 8.82 -9.58 10.45
CA GLU A 122 8.66 -10.77 9.59
C GLU A 122 7.37 -10.74 8.75
N VAL A 123 6.85 -9.55 8.42
CA VAL A 123 5.69 -9.39 7.54
C VAL A 123 6.15 -9.49 6.08
N GLU A 124 5.78 -10.58 5.42
CA GLU A 124 6.08 -10.81 4.00
C GLU A 124 5.01 -10.15 3.13
N VAL A 125 5.30 -8.97 2.60
CA VAL A 125 4.41 -8.21 1.73
C VAL A 125 5.17 -7.65 0.54
N GLU A 126 4.55 -7.70 -0.65
CA GLU A 126 5.07 -7.06 -1.85
C GLU A 126 4.70 -5.58 -1.83
N VAL A 127 5.70 -4.70 -1.82
CA VAL A 127 5.47 -3.25 -1.83
C VAL A 127 5.44 -2.75 -3.27
N LEU A 128 4.33 -2.17 -3.68
CA LEU A 128 4.15 -1.53 -4.98
C LEU A 128 4.04 -0.02 -4.81
N ARG A 129 4.78 0.72 -5.61
CA ARG A 129 4.76 2.18 -5.66
C ARG A 129 3.87 2.68 -6.78
N SER A 130 2.84 3.44 -6.46
CA SER A 130 1.86 3.88 -7.46
C SER A 130 2.50 4.67 -8.61
N HIS A 131 3.52 5.51 -8.34
CA HIS A 131 4.18 6.26 -9.41
C HIS A 131 4.88 5.34 -10.42
N GLU A 132 5.54 4.26 -9.98
CA GLU A 132 6.19 3.27 -10.86
C GLU A 132 5.16 2.53 -11.72
N LEU A 133 4.00 2.18 -11.13
CA LEU A 133 2.91 1.52 -11.85
C LEU A 133 2.32 2.44 -12.93
N TYR A 134 2.17 3.74 -12.66
CA TYR A 134 1.74 4.70 -13.67
C TYR A 134 2.79 4.90 -14.77
N GLU A 135 4.06 5.07 -14.41
CA GLU A 135 5.17 5.28 -15.35
C GLU A 135 5.44 4.06 -16.23
N SER A 136 5.25 2.85 -15.70
CA SER A 136 5.35 1.61 -16.49
C SER A 136 4.16 1.38 -17.44
N GLY A 137 3.09 2.17 -17.34
CA GLY A 137 1.87 1.99 -18.12
C GLY A 137 0.95 0.85 -17.61
N PHE A 138 1.19 0.34 -16.40
CA PHE A 138 0.38 -0.74 -15.82
C PHE A 138 -1.12 -0.44 -15.83
N TYR A 139 -1.51 0.82 -15.61
CA TYR A 139 -2.91 1.25 -15.61
C TYR A 139 -3.42 1.73 -16.98
N ALA A 140 -2.61 1.73 -18.04
CA ALA A 140 -2.97 2.35 -19.32
C ALA A 140 -4.20 1.69 -19.96
N GLU A 141 -4.29 0.35 -19.92
CA GLU A 141 -5.39 -0.38 -20.53
C GLU A 141 -6.71 -0.18 -19.78
N VAL A 142 -6.70 -0.38 -18.45
CA VAL A 142 -7.92 -0.19 -17.63
C VAL A 142 -8.38 1.26 -17.64
N THR A 143 -7.46 2.22 -17.72
CA THR A 143 -7.80 3.65 -17.86
C THR A 143 -8.48 3.93 -19.20
N ARG A 144 -7.99 3.36 -20.28
CA ARG A 144 -8.62 3.49 -21.61
C ARG A 144 -10.02 2.90 -21.60
N GLU A 145 -10.18 1.70 -21.07
CA GLU A 145 -11.49 1.03 -20.94
C GLU A 145 -12.47 1.88 -20.13
N ALA A 146 -12.05 2.43 -18.99
CA ALA A 146 -12.88 3.31 -18.18
C ALA A 146 -13.30 4.58 -18.93
N LEU A 147 -12.39 5.18 -19.75
CA LEU A 147 -12.71 6.34 -20.56
C LEU A 147 -13.69 6.02 -21.71
N GLU A 148 -13.56 4.85 -22.32
CA GLU A 148 -14.48 4.38 -23.36
C GLU A 148 -15.89 4.14 -22.83
N HIS A 149 -16.03 3.73 -21.54
CA HIS A 149 -17.30 3.45 -20.86
C HIS A 149 -17.76 4.58 -19.93
N THR A 150 -17.30 5.82 -20.16
CA THR A 150 -17.63 6.98 -19.30
C THR A 150 -19.14 7.22 -19.15
N GLY A 151 -19.94 6.91 -20.19
CA GLY A 151 -21.41 7.02 -20.13
C GLY A 151 -22.02 6.08 -19.08
N GLU A 152 -21.65 4.82 -19.13
CA GLU A 152 -22.11 3.79 -18.19
C GLU A 152 -21.67 4.07 -16.76
N LEU A 153 -20.41 4.51 -16.59
CA LEU A 153 -19.87 4.88 -15.27
C LEU A 153 -20.66 6.04 -14.63
N ARG A 154 -21.10 7.03 -15.43
CA ARG A 154 -21.93 8.13 -14.91
C ARG A 154 -23.34 7.71 -14.50
N GLU A 155 -23.87 6.62 -15.03
CA GLU A 155 -25.18 6.08 -14.63
C GLU A 155 -25.08 5.29 -13.32
N ILE A 156 -23.89 4.78 -12.97
CA ILE A 156 -23.64 4.01 -11.75
C ILE A 156 -23.31 4.94 -10.57
N LEU A 157 -22.59 6.05 -10.80
CA LEU A 157 -22.12 7.02 -9.82
C LEU A 157 -23.19 8.10 -9.53
#